data_7339c52ca779ace156ed88d5ef0de415
#
_entry.id   7339c52ca779ace156ed88d5ef0de415
#
_cell.length_a   1.000
_cell.length_b   1.000
_cell.length_c   1.000
_cell.angle_alpha   90.00
_cell.angle_beta   90.00
_cell.angle_gamma   90.00
#
_symmetry.space_group_name_H-M   'P 1'
#
loop_
_entity.id
_entity.type
_entity.pdbx_description
1 polymer ?
#
loop_
_entity_poly.entity_id
_entity_poly.type
_entity_poly.pdbx_seq_one_letter_code
_entity_poly.pdbx_strand_id
1 'polypeptide(L)'
;MKKLVYVVLFLSGIIAFQSCNHDETYADKKKKQRSAINQYIADSAVKVISEEQFYAQDSTTDVSKNEFVLFESSGVYMQIVRKGCGKKIKSGETATVLVRFTERDLLTDTITLSNQNIYYGQYPDKMRVSCTSGTYSGSFVSGSSLMATVYGSTAVPTGWLVPFAFVNIGRPQTENDDIAKVRLIVPAEKGQQSASQTTTPYLYDLTFERGR
;
A
#
# COMPACT_ATOMS: atom_id res chain seq x y z
N MET A 1 45.59 26.50 -41.12
CA MET A 1 44.64 25.41 -41.43
C MET A 1 44.83 24.17 -40.52
N LYS A 2 46.02 23.62 -40.35
CA LYS A 2 46.25 22.43 -39.48
C LYS A 2 45.83 22.62 -38.02
N LYS A 3 46.08 23.81 -37.40
CA LYS A 3 45.65 24.09 -36.00
C LYS A 3 44.14 24.18 -35.82
N LEU A 4 43.40 24.62 -36.82
CA LEU A 4 41.93 24.68 -36.77
C LEU A 4 41.30 23.28 -36.81
N VAL A 5 41.91 22.36 -37.57
CA VAL A 5 41.45 20.95 -37.65
C VAL A 5 41.60 20.23 -36.33
N TYR A 6 42.68 20.48 -35.58
CA TYR A 6 42.88 19.89 -34.26
C TYR A 6 41.90 20.43 -33.21
N VAL A 7 41.52 21.72 -33.28
CA VAL A 7 40.50 22.30 -32.38
C VAL A 7 39.12 21.72 -32.64
N VAL A 8 38.76 21.54 -33.91
CA VAL A 8 37.48 20.91 -34.30
C VAL A 8 37.42 19.43 -33.89
N LEU A 9 38.52 18.69 -34.07
CA LEU A 9 38.64 17.29 -33.62
C LEU A 9 38.59 17.17 -32.08
N PHE A 10 39.15 18.13 -31.33
CA PHE A 10 39.10 18.13 -29.88
C PHE A 10 37.71 18.51 -29.34
N LEU A 11 36.99 19.44 -29.97
CA LEU A 11 35.61 19.78 -29.66
C LEU A 11 34.63 18.63 -29.96
N SER A 12 34.85 17.88 -31.07
CA SER A 12 33.97 16.73 -31.37
C SER A 12 34.16 15.54 -30.42
N GLY A 13 35.34 15.40 -29.82
CA GLY A 13 35.61 14.36 -28.78
C GLY A 13 34.89 14.62 -27.46
N ILE A 14 34.60 15.88 -27.10
CA ILE A 14 33.95 16.23 -25.83
C ILE A 14 32.43 15.98 -25.88
N ILE A 15 31.81 16.02 -27.06
CA ILE A 15 30.38 15.80 -27.21
C ILE A 15 30.00 14.30 -27.08
N ALA A 16 30.94 13.39 -27.30
CA ALA A 16 30.70 11.95 -27.25
C ALA A 16 30.54 11.36 -25.81
N PHE A 17 30.86 12.13 -24.75
CA PHE A 17 30.77 11.64 -23.36
C PHE A 17 29.50 12.03 -22.63
N GLN A 18 28.55 12.74 -23.23
CA GLN A 18 27.31 13.17 -22.59
C GLN A 18 26.08 12.28 -22.91
N SER A 19 26.24 11.12 -23.52
CA SER A 19 25.11 10.24 -23.85
C SER A 19 25.17 8.93 -23.05
N CYS A 20 25.30 9.02 -21.73
CA CYS A 20 24.92 7.95 -20.84
C CYS A 20 23.82 8.45 -19.92
N ASN A 21 22.67 8.79 -20.47
CA ASN A 21 21.42 8.64 -19.72
C ASN A 21 21.25 7.13 -19.52
N HIS A 22 21.73 6.60 -18.42
CA HIS A 22 21.31 5.29 -17.96
C HIS A 22 19.83 5.44 -17.61
N ASP A 23 18.96 5.14 -18.55
CA ASP A 23 17.56 4.95 -18.27
C ASP A 23 17.47 3.88 -17.17
N GLU A 24 16.86 4.25 -16.05
CA GLU A 24 16.74 3.39 -14.89
C GLU A 24 16.04 2.09 -15.28
N THR A 25 16.74 0.97 -15.11
CA THR A 25 16.19 -0.35 -15.45
C THR A 25 15.11 -0.75 -14.45
N TYR A 26 14.25 -1.69 -14.84
CA TYR A 26 13.26 -2.29 -13.92
C TYR A 26 13.93 -2.90 -12.68
N ALA A 27 15.11 -3.51 -12.85
CA ALA A 27 15.88 -4.07 -11.73
C ALA A 27 16.34 -2.98 -10.74
N ASP A 28 16.75 -1.81 -11.23
CA ASP A 28 17.14 -0.68 -10.39
C ASP A 28 15.93 -0.14 -9.62
N LYS A 29 14.78 0.00 -10.28
CA LYS A 29 13.52 0.40 -9.62
C LYS A 29 13.11 -0.59 -8.53
N LYS A 30 13.23 -1.89 -8.78
CA LYS A 30 12.97 -2.93 -7.78
C LYS A 30 13.95 -2.88 -6.59
N LYS A 31 15.21 -2.54 -6.85
CA LYS A 31 16.20 -2.33 -5.79
C LYS A 31 15.86 -1.10 -4.95
N LYS A 32 15.46 0.01 -5.58
CA LYS A 32 15.00 1.23 -4.88
C LYS A 32 13.77 0.94 -4.02
N GLN A 33 12.78 0.23 -4.55
CA GLN A 33 11.60 -0.19 -3.79
C GLN A 33 12.00 -0.94 -2.50
N ARG A 34 12.85 -1.97 -2.63
CA ARG A 34 13.30 -2.74 -1.46
C ARG A 34 14.07 -1.88 -0.46
N SER A 35 14.92 -0.99 -0.95
CA SER A 35 15.66 -0.05 -0.10
C SER A 35 14.72 0.89 0.67
N ALA A 36 13.70 1.45 0.02
CA ALA A 36 12.72 2.34 0.65
C ALA A 36 11.91 1.61 1.74
N ILE A 37 11.45 0.39 1.46
CA ILE A 37 10.75 -0.43 2.47
C ILE A 37 11.67 -0.72 3.66
N ASN A 38 12.90 -1.16 3.42
CA ASN A 38 13.86 -1.47 4.49
C ASN A 38 14.24 -0.22 5.29
N GLN A 39 14.38 0.92 4.63
CA GLN A 39 14.65 2.19 5.29
C GLN A 39 13.48 2.58 6.21
N TYR A 40 12.24 2.53 5.71
CA TYR A 40 11.05 2.79 6.54
C TYR A 40 10.98 1.86 7.75
N ILE A 41 11.24 0.56 7.57
CA ILE A 41 11.27 -0.44 8.65
C ILE A 41 12.31 -0.05 9.72
N ALA A 42 13.50 0.35 9.30
CA ALA A 42 14.57 0.75 10.21
C ALA A 42 14.26 2.08 10.92
N ASP A 43 13.89 3.11 10.16
CA ASP A 43 13.67 4.47 10.68
C ASP A 43 12.47 4.54 11.62
N SER A 44 11.44 3.73 11.35
CA SER A 44 10.24 3.63 12.18
C SER A 44 10.33 2.58 13.29
N ALA A 45 11.50 1.95 13.48
CA ALA A 45 11.71 0.88 14.45
C ALA A 45 10.63 -0.23 14.35
N VAL A 46 10.26 -0.61 13.12
CA VAL A 46 9.30 -1.68 12.88
C VAL A 46 9.92 -3.01 13.28
N LYS A 47 9.22 -3.76 14.14
CA LYS A 47 9.56 -5.13 14.47
C LYS A 47 8.84 -6.07 13.51
N VAL A 48 9.57 -6.62 12.55
CA VAL A 48 9.01 -7.62 11.62
C VAL A 48 8.93 -8.97 12.31
N ILE A 49 7.75 -9.61 12.26
CA ILE A 49 7.50 -10.97 12.74
C ILE A 49 7.14 -11.90 11.59
N SER A 50 7.42 -13.20 11.75
CA SER A 50 7.05 -14.22 10.78
C SER A 50 5.55 -14.54 10.83
N GLU A 51 5.02 -15.16 9.76
CA GLU A 51 3.65 -15.69 9.75
C GLU A 51 3.44 -16.73 10.86
N GLU A 52 4.43 -17.59 11.12
CA GLU A 52 4.37 -18.58 12.20
C GLU A 52 4.15 -17.92 13.56
N GLN A 53 4.96 -16.90 13.89
CA GLN A 53 4.81 -16.13 15.12
C GLN A 53 3.45 -15.43 15.18
N PHE A 54 3.00 -14.83 14.09
CA PHE A 54 1.70 -14.17 13.99
C PHE A 54 0.54 -15.13 14.30
N TYR A 55 0.57 -16.35 13.71
CA TYR A 55 -0.45 -17.34 14.00
C TYR A 55 -0.37 -17.87 15.44
N ALA A 56 0.82 -18.03 16.00
CA ALA A 56 1.02 -18.46 17.38
C ALA A 56 0.48 -17.46 18.41
N GLN A 57 0.33 -16.17 18.04
CA GLN A 57 -0.24 -15.11 18.89
C GLN A 57 -1.67 -14.71 18.46
N ASP A 58 -2.51 -15.68 18.13
CA ASP A 58 -3.93 -15.50 17.76
C ASP A 58 -4.16 -14.56 16.56
N SER A 59 -3.28 -14.56 15.60
CA SER A 59 -3.32 -13.69 14.42
C SER A 59 -3.52 -12.22 14.82
N THR A 60 -2.66 -11.74 15.73
CA THR A 60 -2.58 -10.35 16.18
C THR A 60 -1.15 -9.84 16.07
N THR A 61 -0.98 -8.53 16.17
CA THR A 61 0.33 -7.88 16.27
C THR A 61 0.38 -7.01 17.51
N ASP A 62 1.53 -6.95 18.17
CA ASP A 62 1.73 -6.09 19.33
C ASP A 62 2.06 -4.65 18.89
N VAL A 63 1.07 -3.76 19.00
CA VAL A 63 1.22 -2.34 18.61
C VAL A 63 2.25 -1.63 19.49
N SER A 64 2.39 -2.03 20.77
CA SER A 64 3.36 -1.40 21.69
C SER A 64 4.80 -1.68 21.28
N LYS A 65 5.02 -2.78 20.58
CA LYS A 65 6.33 -3.18 20.02
C LYS A 65 6.47 -2.82 18.55
N ASN A 66 5.51 -2.11 17.97
CA ASN A 66 5.44 -1.79 16.55
C ASN A 66 5.62 -3.02 15.65
N GLU A 67 4.95 -4.14 16.01
CA GLU A 67 5.04 -5.39 15.26
C GLU A 67 4.26 -5.31 13.94
N PHE A 68 4.90 -5.76 12.86
CA PHE A 68 4.30 -6.02 11.56
C PHE A 68 4.60 -7.45 11.14
N VAL A 69 3.59 -8.22 10.76
CA VAL A 69 3.79 -9.53 10.14
C VAL A 69 4.13 -9.36 8.67
N LEU A 70 5.15 -10.05 8.18
CA LEU A 70 5.44 -10.16 6.75
C LEU A 70 4.74 -11.40 6.19
N PHE A 71 3.84 -11.18 5.23
CA PHE A 71 3.27 -12.26 4.42
C PHE A 71 4.16 -12.51 3.22
N GLU A 72 5.00 -13.52 3.27
CA GLU A 72 6.03 -13.80 2.24
C GLU A 72 5.43 -14.02 0.85
N SER A 73 4.26 -14.66 0.76
CA SER A 73 3.57 -14.92 -0.50
C SER A 73 3.14 -13.66 -1.26
N SER A 74 2.92 -12.55 -0.56
CA SER A 74 2.51 -11.27 -1.12
C SER A 74 3.56 -10.17 -1.00
N GLY A 75 4.51 -10.31 -0.09
CA GLY A 75 5.46 -9.27 0.30
C GLY A 75 4.84 -8.11 1.10
N VAL A 76 3.58 -8.26 1.54
CA VAL A 76 2.87 -7.24 2.32
C VAL A 76 3.23 -7.38 3.79
N TYR A 77 3.57 -6.24 4.44
CA TYR A 77 3.70 -6.17 5.88
C TYR A 77 2.41 -5.61 6.48
N MET A 78 1.91 -6.21 7.54
CA MET A 78 0.66 -5.79 8.18
C MET A 78 0.82 -5.66 9.69
N GLN A 79 0.36 -4.53 10.23
CA GLN A 79 0.08 -4.34 11.65
C GLN A 79 -1.43 -4.24 11.85
N ILE A 80 -1.98 -5.06 12.74
CA ILE A 80 -3.37 -4.95 13.18
C ILE A 80 -3.39 -4.03 14.40
N VAL A 81 -3.84 -2.80 14.21
CA VAL A 81 -3.97 -1.81 15.29
C VAL A 81 -5.23 -2.08 16.12
N ARG A 82 -6.33 -2.46 15.44
CA ARG A 82 -7.59 -2.88 16.07
C ARG A 82 -8.24 -3.95 15.19
N LYS A 83 -8.66 -5.06 15.81
CA LYS A 83 -9.33 -6.17 15.10
C LYS A 83 -10.72 -5.81 14.57
N GLY A 84 -11.35 -4.80 15.14
CA GLY A 84 -12.70 -4.38 14.78
C GLY A 84 -13.80 -5.19 15.43
N CYS A 85 -15.00 -4.60 15.51
CA CYS A 85 -16.23 -5.22 15.98
C CYS A 85 -16.92 -6.06 14.89
N GLY A 86 -17.95 -6.80 15.26
CA GLY A 86 -18.75 -7.60 14.34
C GLY A 86 -18.09 -8.91 13.96
N LYS A 87 -18.18 -9.27 12.67
CA LYS A 87 -17.69 -10.56 12.16
C LYS A 87 -16.86 -10.36 10.88
N LYS A 88 -15.98 -11.33 10.60
CA LYS A 88 -15.28 -11.42 9.31
C LYS A 88 -16.28 -11.62 8.18
N ILE A 89 -15.91 -11.16 6.96
CA ILE A 89 -16.65 -11.48 5.74
C ILE A 89 -16.44 -12.97 5.47
N LYS A 90 -17.53 -13.73 5.42
CA LYS A 90 -17.52 -15.19 5.27
C LYS A 90 -17.39 -15.61 3.82
N SER A 91 -16.98 -16.86 3.59
CA SER A 91 -17.02 -17.47 2.26
C SER A 91 -18.45 -17.45 1.69
N GLY A 92 -18.59 -17.06 0.44
CA GLY A 92 -19.88 -16.83 -0.24
C GLY A 92 -20.53 -15.47 0.03
N GLU A 93 -19.92 -14.65 0.91
CA GLU A 93 -20.46 -13.32 1.26
C GLU A 93 -19.82 -12.23 0.41
N THR A 94 -20.64 -11.24 0.03
CA THR A 94 -20.21 -9.95 -0.50
C THR A 94 -20.70 -8.85 0.44
N ALA A 95 -19.77 -7.99 0.88
CA ALA A 95 -20.08 -6.88 1.78
C ALA A 95 -19.67 -5.55 1.17
N THR A 96 -20.45 -4.50 1.45
CA THR A 96 -20.00 -3.12 1.27
C THR A 96 -19.12 -2.76 2.45
N VAL A 97 -17.92 -2.23 2.18
CA VAL A 97 -16.96 -1.77 3.19
C VAL A 97 -16.68 -0.30 2.97
N LEU A 98 -16.80 0.48 4.03
CA LEU A 98 -16.41 1.88 4.09
C LEU A 98 -14.97 1.95 4.54
N VAL A 99 -14.14 2.67 3.79
CA VAL A 99 -12.70 2.75 4.03
C VAL A 99 -12.27 4.19 4.21
N ARG A 100 -11.59 4.48 5.32
CA ARG A 100 -10.81 5.71 5.47
C ARG A 100 -9.35 5.34 5.38
N PHE A 101 -8.59 6.14 4.67
CA PHE A 101 -7.20 5.82 4.40
C PHE A 101 -6.30 7.05 4.35
N THR A 102 -5.02 6.79 4.61
CA THR A 102 -3.89 7.65 4.23
C THR A 102 -2.91 6.80 3.45
N GLU A 103 -2.49 7.29 2.30
CA GLU A 103 -1.50 6.69 1.42
C GLU A 103 -0.23 7.54 1.48
N ARG A 104 0.91 6.91 1.79
CA ARG A 104 2.23 7.54 1.83
C ARG A 104 3.16 6.80 0.87
N ASP A 105 3.75 7.53 -0.06
CA ASP A 105 4.82 7.06 -0.93
C ASP A 105 6.11 6.88 -0.12
N LEU A 106 6.67 5.67 -0.11
CA LEU A 106 7.90 5.37 0.64
C LEU A 106 9.19 5.75 -0.11
N LEU A 107 9.13 6.08 -1.39
CA LEU A 107 10.31 6.59 -2.11
C LEU A 107 10.56 8.05 -1.79
N THR A 108 9.51 8.83 -1.58
CA THR A 108 9.57 10.28 -1.33
C THR A 108 9.24 10.67 0.10
N ASP A 109 8.75 9.72 0.89
CA ASP A 109 8.22 9.89 2.25
C ASP A 109 7.10 10.95 2.35
N THR A 110 6.26 11.06 1.32
CA THR A 110 5.18 12.05 1.26
C THR A 110 3.80 11.39 1.26
N ILE A 111 2.81 12.03 1.89
CA ILE A 111 1.41 11.64 1.77
C ILE A 111 0.93 12.05 0.38
N THR A 112 0.57 11.06 -0.44
CA THR A 112 0.09 11.26 -1.82
C THR A 112 -1.41 11.39 -1.89
N LEU A 113 -2.14 10.66 -1.04
CA LEU A 113 -3.60 10.69 -1.03
C LEU A 113 -4.15 10.35 0.37
N SER A 114 -5.25 11.01 0.75
CA SER A 114 -5.96 10.71 1.99
C SER A 114 -7.40 11.19 1.93
N ASN A 115 -8.34 10.37 2.36
CA ASN A 115 -9.72 10.78 2.62
C ASN A 115 -9.98 11.06 4.11
N GLN A 116 -8.93 11.20 4.93
CA GLN A 116 -9.02 11.55 6.35
C GLN A 116 -8.78 13.05 6.60
N ASN A 117 -8.55 13.85 5.55
CA ASN A 117 -8.38 15.29 5.66
C ASN A 117 -9.74 16.01 5.77
N ILE A 118 -9.71 17.31 6.11
CA ILE A 118 -10.91 18.12 6.32
C ILE A 118 -11.83 18.21 5.08
N TYR A 119 -11.28 18.09 3.87
CA TYR A 119 -12.06 18.20 2.63
C TYR A 119 -12.78 16.91 2.26
N TYR A 120 -12.17 15.76 2.52
CA TYR A 120 -12.68 14.43 2.10
C TYR A 120 -13.12 13.55 3.27
N GLY A 121 -12.87 13.98 4.51
CA GLY A 121 -13.15 13.17 5.70
C GLY A 121 -14.62 12.82 5.92
N GLN A 122 -15.56 13.56 5.29
CA GLN A 122 -16.99 13.27 5.35
C GLN A 122 -17.38 12.03 4.53
N TYR A 123 -16.58 11.69 3.53
CA TYR A 123 -16.91 10.65 2.54
C TYR A 123 -15.86 9.54 2.56
N PRO A 124 -16.11 8.45 3.31
CA PRO A 124 -15.25 7.28 3.22
C PRO A 124 -15.37 6.66 1.82
N ASP A 125 -14.27 6.12 1.32
CA ASP A 125 -14.32 5.33 0.09
C ASP A 125 -15.22 4.12 0.30
N LYS A 126 -16.06 3.81 -0.69
CA LYS A 126 -16.87 2.59 -0.69
C LYS A 126 -16.23 1.54 -1.57
N MET A 127 -16.09 0.35 -1.05
CA MET A 127 -15.72 -0.81 -1.85
C MET A 127 -16.63 -2.00 -1.57
N ARG A 128 -16.80 -2.86 -2.58
CA ARG A 128 -17.43 -4.17 -2.44
C ARG A 128 -16.32 -5.19 -2.26
N VAL A 129 -16.40 -5.98 -1.20
CA VAL A 129 -15.45 -7.06 -0.92
C VAL A 129 -16.21 -8.37 -0.91
N SER A 130 -15.75 -9.32 -1.69
CA SER A 130 -16.30 -10.68 -1.77
C SER A 130 -15.28 -11.68 -1.27
N CYS A 131 -15.74 -12.70 -0.57
CA CYS A 131 -14.93 -13.84 -0.16
C CYS A 131 -15.42 -15.11 -0.87
N THR A 132 -14.52 -15.76 -1.61
CA THR A 132 -14.82 -17.05 -2.28
C THR A 132 -13.77 -18.05 -1.86
N SER A 133 -14.19 -19.11 -1.15
CA SER A 133 -13.28 -20.16 -0.66
C SER A 133 -12.05 -19.63 0.09
N GLY A 134 -12.24 -18.58 0.91
CA GLY A 134 -11.17 -17.94 1.67
C GLY A 134 -10.32 -16.92 0.90
N THR A 135 -10.56 -16.75 -0.39
CA THR A 135 -9.90 -15.74 -1.22
C THR A 135 -10.76 -14.47 -1.26
N TYR A 136 -10.14 -13.32 -1.01
CA TYR A 136 -10.82 -12.03 -1.03
C TYR A 136 -10.54 -11.31 -2.35
N SER A 137 -11.61 -10.76 -2.92
CA SER A 137 -11.56 -9.85 -4.07
C SER A 137 -12.31 -8.56 -3.73
N GLY A 138 -11.97 -7.45 -4.39
CA GLY A 138 -12.61 -6.18 -4.10
C GLY A 138 -12.64 -5.25 -5.30
N SER A 139 -13.67 -4.40 -5.33
CA SER A 139 -13.77 -3.30 -6.28
C SER A 139 -14.30 -2.05 -5.59
N PHE A 140 -13.71 -0.90 -5.90
CA PHE A 140 -14.26 0.39 -5.48
C PHE A 140 -15.60 0.66 -6.16
N VAL A 141 -16.49 1.34 -5.45
CA VAL A 141 -17.76 1.80 -6.01
C VAL A 141 -17.51 3.11 -6.76
N SER A 142 -17.71 3.10 -8.06
CA SER A 142 -17.57 4.29 -8.92
C SER A 142 -18.42 5.45 -8.38
N GLY A 143 -17.89 6.66 -8.43
CA GLY A 143 -18.52 7.87 -7.90
C GLY A 143 -18.62 7.95 -6.36
N SER A 144 -18.09 6.95 -5.63
CA SER A 144 -18.08 6.91 -4.16
C SER A 144 -16.72 6.45 -3.63
N SER A 145 -15.65 6.70 -4.38
CA SER A 145 -14.28 6.38 -3.98
C SER A 145 -13.31 7.42 -4.53
N LEU A 146 -12.54 8.02 -3.63
CA LEU A 146 -11.45 8.94 -3.97
C LEU A 146 -10.33 8.19 -4.71
N MET A 147 -9.98 6.98 -4.25
CA MET A 147 -9.00 6.13 -4.93
C MET A 147 -9.40 5.88 -6.39
N ALA A 148 -10.65 5.49 -6.64
CA ALA A 148 -11.11 5.24 -8.01
C ALA A 148 -11.09 6.50 -8.86
N THR A 149 -11.41 7.65 -8.30
CA THR A 149 -11.41 8.93 -9.01
C THR A 149 -10.00 9.38 -9.39
N VAL A 150 -9.05 9.31 -8.43
CA VAL A 150 -7.69 9.78 -8.63
C VAL A 150 -6.90 8.85 -9.56
N TYR A 151 -7.03 7.54 -9.38
CA TYR A 151 -6.26 6.55 -10.16
C TYR A 151 -6.97 6.06 -11.42
N GLY A 152 -8.21 6.52 -11.68
CA GLY A 152 -8.97 6.14 -12.87
C GLY A 152 -9.31 4.65 -12.94
N SER A 153 -9.31 3.94 -11.81
CA SER A 153 -9.52 2.49 -11.73
C SER A 153 -10.35 2.11 -10.51
N THR A 154 -11.31 1.22 -10.70
CA THR A 154 -12.09 0.64 -9.60
C THR A 154 -11.41 -0.57 -8.96
N ALA A 155 -10.25 -1.00 -9.44
CA ALA A 155 -9.51 -2.11 -8.85
C ALA A 155 -8.98 -1.72 -7.45
N VAL A 156 -9.33 -2.50 -6.44
CA VAL A 156 -8.76 -2.36 -5.09
C VAL A 156 -7.35 -2.91 -5.09
N PRO A 157 -6.35 -2.21 -4.52
CA PRO A 157 -5.02 -2.74 -4.32
C PRO A 157 -5.07 -4.12 -3.64
N THR A 158 -4.44 -5.12 -4.21
CA THR A 158 -4.52 -6.48 -3.64
C THR A 158 -3.93 -6.57 -2.24
N GLY A 159 -2.98 -5.69 -1.91
CA GLY A 159 -2.46 -5.54 -0.55
C GLY A 159 -3.52 -5.13 0.47
N TRP A 160 -4.54 -4.33 0.07
CA TRP A 160 -5.63 -3.93 0.96
C TRP A 160 -6.60 -5.08 1.30
N LEU A 161 -6.54 -6.17 0.54
CA LEU A 161 -7.40 -7.34 0.76
C LEU A 161 -6.82 -8.32 1.79
N VAL A 162 -5.52 -8.27 2.06
CA VAL A 162 -4.83 -9.14 3.03
C VAL A 162 -5.47 -9.09 4.43
N PRO A 163 -5.82 -7.92 4.98
CA PRO A 163 -6.40 -7.82 6.32
C PRO A 163 -7.72 -8.57 6.52
N PHE A 164 -8.54 -8.75 5.45
CA PHE A 164 -9.88 -9.31 5.58
C PHE A 164 -9.91 -10.76 6.09
N ALA A 165 -8.80 -11.48 5.96
CA ALA A 165 -8.63 -12.80 6.56
C ALA A 165 -8.55 -12.75 8.09
N PHE A 166 -8.21 -11.60 8.68
CA PHE A 166 -7.82 -11.48 10.08
C PHE A 166 -8.70 -10.53 10.89
N VAL A 167 -9.26 -9.47 10.27
CA VAL A 167 -10.05 -8.45 10.96
C VAL A 167 -11.55 -8.68 10.84
N ASN A 168 -12.31 -8.12 11.76
CA ASN A 168 -13.77 -8.12 11.73
C ASN A 168 -14.28 -6.86 11.04
N ILE A 169 -15.32 -7.00 10.25
CA ILE A 169 -15.93 -5.89 9.51
C ILE A 169 -17.34 -5.70 10.05
N GLY A 170 -17.43 -4.90 11.10
CA GLY A 170 -18.68 -4.53 11.76
C GLY A 170 -18.98 -3.05 11.64
N ARG A 171 -20.11 -2.68 12.20
CA ARG A 171 -20.53 -1.31 12.44
C ARG A 171 -20.68 -1.13 13.95
N PRO A 172 -20.04 -0.14 14.58
CA PRO A 172 -20.21 0.15 15.99
C PRO A 172 -21.69 0.31 16.36
N GLN A 173 -22.10 -0.37 17.42
CA GLN A 173 -23.45 -0.30 17.99
C GLN A 173 -23.40 0.37 19.38
N THR A 174 -22.24 0.32 20.03
CA THR A 174 -21.99 0.89 21.34
C THR A 174 -20.72 1.75 21.32
N GLU A 175 -20.52 2.57 22.34
CA GLU A 175 -19.33 3.40 22.52
C GLU A 175 -18.03 2.58 22.67
N ASN A 176 -18.17 1.31 23.09
CA ASN A 176 -17.03 0.40 23.26
C ASN A 176 -16.67 -0.38 21.99
N ASP A 177 -17.46 -0.23 20.93
CA ASP A 177 -17.20 -0.90 19.67
C ASP A 177 -16.22 -0.10 18.82
N ASP A 178 -15.13 -0.74 18.43
CA ASP A 178 -14.14 -0.17 17.52
C ASP A 178 -14.30 -0.70 16.09
N ILE A 179 -14.06 0.15 15.10
CA ILE A 179 -13.88 -0.29 13.71
C ILE A 179 -12.47 -0.86 13.53
N ALA A 180 -12.31 -1.81 12.61
CA ALA A 180 -11.01 -2.35 12.28
C ALA A 180 -10.04 -1.26 11.80
N LYS A 181 -8.79 -1.32 12.28
CA LYS A 181 -7.71 -0.44 11.83
C LYS A 181 -6.44 -1.25 11.61
N VAL A 182 -5.83 -1.05 10.45
CA VAL A 182 -4.56 -1.70 10.09
C VAL A 182 -3.59 -0.69 9.48
N ARG A 183 -2.30 -1.01 9.57
CA ARG A 183 -1.24 -0.34 8.82
C ARG A 183 -0.59 -1.37 7.90
N LEU A 184 -0.36 -1.00 6.66
CA LEU A 184 0.20 -1.89 5.65
C LEU A 184 1.39 -1.24 4.96
N ILE A 185 2.50 -1.98 4.84
CA ILE A 185 3.54 -1.65 3.87
C ILE A 185 3.28 -2.55 2.66
N VAL A 186 2.96 -1.93 1.53
CA VAL A 186 2.50 -2.62 0.33
C VAL A 186 3.52 -2.42 -0.78
N PRO A 187 4.16 -3.50 -1.27
CA PRO A 187 5.02 -3.41 -2.43
C PRO A 187 4.22 -3.03 -3.68
N ALA A 188 4.87 -2.43 -4.64
CA ALA A 188 4.24 -1.86 -5.84
C ALA A 188 3.30 -2.82 -6.57
N GLU A 189 3.67 -4.10 -6.65
CA GLU A 189 2.90 -5.15 -7.35
C GLU A 189 1.57 -5.50 -6.67
N LYS A 190 1.42 -5.10 -5.41
CA LYS A 190 0.21 -5.30 -4.60
C LYS A 190 -0.53 -3.99 -4.34
N GLY A 191 0.02 -2.87 -4.84
CA GLY A 191 -0.57 -1.54 -4.81
C GLY A 191 -1.62 -1.30 -5.90
N GLN A 192 -2.01 -0.04 -6.09
CA GLN A 192 -2.85 0.37 -7.22
C GLN A 192 -2.04 0.28 -8.54
N GLN A 193 -2.73 0.37 -9.67
CA GLN A 193 -2.12 0.13 -10.99
C GLN A 193 -0.92 1.05 -11.28
N SER A 194 -0.98 2.33 -10.92
CA SER A 194 0.13 3.25 -11.13
C SER A 194 1.34 2.91 -10.24
N ALA A 195 1.13 2.39 -9.03
CA ALA A 195 2.21 1.90 -8.18
C ALA A 195 3.03 0.82 -8.89
N SER A 196 2.35 -0.16 -9.49
CA SER A 196 3.02 -1.21 -10.29
C SER A 196 3.83 -0.66 -11.45
N GLN A 197 3.30 0.34 -12.15
CA GLN A 197 3.98 0.98 -13.30
C GLN A 197 5.23 1.76 -12.89
N THR A 198 5.17 2.45 -11.77
CA THR A 198 6.28 3.26 -11.24
C THR A 198 7.20 2.49 -10.31
N THR A 199 6.82 1.29 -9.89
CA THR A 199 7.52 0.47 -8.89
C THR A 199 7.59 1.18 -7.52
N THR A 200 6.52 1.90 -7.15
CA THR A 200 6.43 2.69 -5.92
C THR A 200 5.78 1.88 -4.81
N PRO A 201 6.47 1.62 -3.68
CA PRO A 201 5.86 1.00 -2.50
C PRO A 201 5.14 2.05 -1.67
N TYR A 202 4.05 1.65 -1.02
CA TYR A 202 3.26 2.56 -0.20
C TYR A 202 3.06 2.05 1.23
N LEU A 203 3.04 2.99 2.17
CA LEU A 203 2.48 2.78 3.50
C LEU A 203 1.03 3.24 3.48
N TYR A 204 0.14 2.38 3.98
CA TYR A 204 -1.27 2.70 4.17
C TYR A 204 -1.65 2.63 5.64
N ASP A 205 -2.36 3.65 6.12
CA ASP A 205 -3.19 3.58 7.32
C ASP A 205 -4.63 3.39 6.87
N LEU A 206 -5.28 2.29 7.27
CA LEU A 206 -6.63 1.93 6.83
C LEU A 206 -7.56 1.69 8.00
N THR A 207 -8.80 2.17 7.88
CA THR A 207 -9.90 1.71 8.74
C THR A 207 -10.98 1.09 7.88
N PHE A 208 -11.64 0.04 8.41
CA PHE A 208 -12.71 -0.67 7.72
C PHE A 208 -13.96 -0.70 8.58
N GLU A 209 -15.08 -0.26 8.02
CA GLU A 209 -16.41 -0.32 8.62
C GLU A 209 -17.37 -0.98 7.64
N ARG A 210 -18.32 -1.78 8.14
CA ARG A 210 -19.37 -2.35 7.30
C ARG A 210 -20.33 -1.26 6.84
N GLY A 211 -20.49 -1.11 5.53
CA GLY A 211 -21.52 -0.26 4.92
C GLY A 211 -22.94 -0.81 5.12
N ARG A 212 -23.91 0.05 4.85
CA ARG A 212 -25.33 -0.34 4.77
C ARG A 212 -25.65 -0.91 3.40
#